data_91b496296315473f2d9dbbf69038eff1
#
_entry.id   91b496296315473f2d9dbbf69038eff1
#
_cell.length_a   1.000
_cell.length_b   1.000
_cell.length_c   1.000
_cell.angle_alpha   90.00
_cell.angle_beta   90.00
_cell.angle_gamma   90.00
#
_symmetry.space_group_name_H-M   'P 1'
#
loop_
_entity.id
_entity.type
_entity.pdbx_description
1 polymer ?
#
loop_
_entity_poly.entity_id
_entity_poly.type
_entity_poly.pdbx_seq_one_letter_code
_entity_poly.pdbx_strand_id
1 'polypeptide(L)'
;MSIDPLTADNIINAAESGQDLPITGTTDAQPGQTVTVTLNGQTYQGVVQSDGTWSVTVPAANVGALADGNATVTASVNDVAGNPTSVSRVALVDATPPVVTINPVATDNVINTPEHTQAQIISGTVTGAQAGDIVTVTLNNVDYTTVVDASGNWSLGVPASVVSGLVDGSYPVSVSVTDRAGNSGSQSLTVTVNTAAPLIGINTIAGDDVINASEKGPMSRLPAPAISLLIPPSP
;
A
#
# COMPACT_ATOMS: atom_id res chain seq x y z
N MET A 1 7.93 28.53 29.59
CA MET A 1 7.15 27.30 29.35
C MET A 1 7.39 26.81 27.93
N SER A 2 7.52 25.50 27.70
CA SER A 2 7.66 24.87 26.37
C SER A 2 6.76 23.65 26.24
N ILE A 3 6.52 23.22 24.98
CA ILE A 3 5.96 21.91 24.60
C ILE A 3 6.97 21.23 23.68
N ASP A 4 7.35 20.00 24.00
CA ASP A 4 8.23 19.18 23.14
C ASP A 4 7.48 18.71 21.88
N PRO A 5 8.17 18.21 20.81
CA PRO A 5 7.50 17.51 19.72
C PRO A 5 6.61 16.39 20.25
N LEU A 6 5.41 16.23 19.68
CA LEU A 6 4.43 15.28 20.17
C LEU A 6 4.82 13.84 19.88
N THR A 7 5.50 13.65 18.74
CA THR A 7 6.10 12.39 18.27
C THR A 7 7.52 12.69 17.80
N ALA A 8 8.27 11.71 17.36
CA ALA A 8 9.67 11.90 16.95
C ALA A 8 9.85 12.89 15.80
N ASP A 9 8.88 12.96 14.89
CA ASP A 9 8.84 13.85 13.72
C ASP A 9 7.76 14.94 13.81
N ASN A 10 7.02 14.97 14.93
CA ASN A 10 5.88 15.87 15.17
C ASN A 10 4.72 15.65 14.17
N ILE A 11 4.59 14.43 13.64
CA ILE A 11 3.46 13.94 12.85
C ILE A 11 2.81 12.80 13.63
N ILE A 12 1.51 12.81 13.78
CA ILE A 12 0.75 11.71 14.40
C ILE A 12 0.20 10.85 13.24
N ASN A 13 0.83 9.69 13.02
CA ASN A 13 0.44 8.75 11.97
C ASN A 13 -0.60 7.71 12.45
N ALA A 14 -1.02 6.79 11.57
CA ALA A 14 -2.01 5.77 11.89
C ALA A 14 -1.61 4.86 13.07
N ALA A 15 -0.33 4.52 13.19
CA ALA A 15 0.14 3.68 14.30
C ALA A 15 0.14 4.42 15.63
N GLU A 16 0.51 5.69 15.62
CA GLU A 16 0.57 6.56 16.80
C GLU A 16 -0.82 7.02 17.23
N SER A 17 -1.74 7.24 16.28
CA SER A 17 -3.14 7.63 16.58
C SER A 17 -3.89 6.59 17.40
N GLY A 18 -3.46 5.32 17.37
CA GLY A 18 -4.00 4.22 18.17
C GLY A 18 -3.38 4.06 19.55
N GLN A 19 -2.45 4.94 19.96
CA GLN A 19 -1.72 4.86 21.22
C GLN A 19 -2.00 6.06 22.13
N ASP A 20 -1.75 5.88 23.44
CA ASP A 20 -1.74 7.00 24.37
C ASP A 20 -0.59 7.95 24.00
N LEU A 21 -0.89 9.26 23.93
CA LEU A 21 0.07 10.28 23.53
C LEU A 21 0.54 11.07 24.76
N PRO A 22 1.79 10.90 25.22
CA PRO A 22 2.36 11.74 26.23
C PRO A 22 2.77 13.09 25.62
N ILE A 23 2.23 14.17 26.17
CA ILE A 23 2.61 15.54 25.82
C ILE A 23 3.50 16.03 26.95
N THR A 24 4.72 16.42 26.63
CA THR A 24 5.75 16.82 27.59
C THR A 24 6.24 18.24 27.31
N GLY A 25 6.94 18.78 28.31
CA GLY A 25 7.59 20.07 28.17
C GLY A 25 8.20 20.55 29.48
N THR A 26 8.61 21.82 29.50
CA THR A 26 9.23 22.46 30.66
C THR A 26 8.56 23.77 31.01
N THR A 27 8.66 24.18 32.25
CA THR A 27 8.21 25.49 32.77
C THR A 27 9.07 25.91 33.94
N ASP A 28 9.10 27.18 34.23
CA ASP A 28 9.71 27.79 35.39
C ASP A 28 8.70 28.04 36.54
N ALA A 29 7.45 27.61 36.37
CA ALA A 29 6.45 27.59 37.42
C ALA A 29 6.90 26.62 38.54
N GLN A 30 6.48 26.90 39.79
CA GLN A 30 6.90 26.11 40.96
C GLN A 30 6.40 24.66 40.85
N PRO A 31 7.19 23.69 41.38
CA PRO A 31 6.74 22.30 41.46
C PRO A 31 5.36 22.15 42.14
N GLY A 32 4.56 21.23 41.62
CA GLY A 32 3.21 20.99 42.11
C GLY A 32 2.12 21.85 41.46
N GLN A 33 2.48 22.89 40.69
CA GLN A 33 1.49 23.67 39.94
C GLN A 33 0.83 22.79 38.84
N THR A 34 -0.46 23.00 38.62
CA THR A 34 -1.21 22.24 37.61
C THR A 34 -0.97 22.79 36.21
N VAL A 35 -0.47 21.96 35.32
CA VAL A 35 -0.41 22.21 33.88
C VAL A 35 -1.70 21.70 33.24
N THR A 36 -2.39 22.56 32.50
CA THR A 36 -3.57 22.20 31.71
C THR A 36 -3.19 22.18 30.24
N VAL A 37 -3.39 21.05 29.58
CA VAL A 37 -3.18 20.86 28.13
C VAL A 37 -4.55 20.78 27.46
N THR A 38 -4.71 21.54 26.39
CA THR A 38 -5.92 21.51 25.53
C THR A 38 -5.52 20.97 24.16
N LEU A 39 -6.23 19.93 23.70
CA LEU A 39 -6.11 19.36 22.36
C LEU A 39 -7.51 18.98 21.87
N ASN A 40 -7.86 19.39 20.66
CA ASN A 40 -9.17 19.11 20.04
C ASN A 40 -10.36 19.45 20.97
N GLY A 41 -10.27 20.59 21.68
CA GLY A 41 -11.30 21.04 22.60
C GLY A 41 -11.41 20.26 23.92
N GLN A 42 -10.62 19.21 24.10
CA GLN A 42 -10.54 18.45 25.35
C GLN A 42 -9.38 18.95 26.21
N THR A 43 -9.53 18.89 27.55
CA THR A 43 -8.52 19.32 28.49
C THR A 43 -7.99 18.14 29.31
N TYR A 44 -6.67 18.14 29.52
CA TYR A 44 -5.94 17.14 30.29
C TYR A 44 -5.05 17.86 31.29
N GLN A 45 -4.77 17.25 32.43
CA GLN A 45 -4.01 17.89 33.48
C GLN A 45 -2.83 17.03 33.91
N GLY A 46 -1.75 17.70 34.26
CA GLY A 46 -0.56 17.16 34.89
C GLY A 46 -0.02 18.15 35.92
N VAL A 47 1.12 17.83 36.50
CA VAL A 47 1.75 18.70 37.51
C VAL A 47 3.21 18.96 37.15
N VAL A 48 3.68 20.16 37.48
CA VAL A 48 5.10 20.52 37.35
C VAL A 48 5.93 19.70 38.35
N GLN A 49 6.98 19.05 37.85
CA GLN A 49 7.92 18.25 38.63
C GLN A 49 8.99 19.13 39.32
N SER A 50 9.78 18.56 40.21
CA SER A 50 10.84 19.29 40.95
C SER A 50 11.95 19.82 40.06
N ASP A 51 12.11 19.27 38.83
CA ASP A 51 13.09 19.67 37.83
C ASP A 51 12.51 20.66 36.79
N GLY A 52 11.26 21.09 36.93
CA GLY A 52 10.59 21.99 36.05
C GLY A 52 9.98 21.31 34.81
N THR A 53 10.08 19.99 34.66
CA THR A 53 9.41 19.23 33.61
C THR A 53 7.94 18.99 33.96
N TRP A 54 7.15 18.71 32.92
CA TRP A 54 5.76 18.30 33.08
C TRP A 54 5.40 17.28 32.00
N SER A 55 4.42 16.42 32.30
CA SER A 55 3.87 15.43 31.37
C SER A 55 2.37 15.31 31.58
N VAL A 56 1.66 15.19 30.46
CA VAL A 56 0.20 14.98 30.40
C VAL A 56 -0.07 13.91 29.36
N THR A 57 -0.84 12.89 29.70
CA THR A 57 -1.18 11.82 28.76
C THR A 57 -2.55 12.07 28.15
N VAL A 58 -2.61 12.09 26.81
CA VAL A 58 -3.87 12.07 26.03
C VAL A 58 -4.19 10.60 25.74
N PRO A 59 -5.36 10.09 26.15
CA PRO A 59 -5.75 8.69 25.89
C PRO A 59 -5.86 8.38 24.38
N ALA A 60 -5.50 7.17 23.98
CA ALA A 60 -5.54 6.68 22.60
C ALA A 60 -6.89 6.97 21.89
N ALA A 61 -8.03 6.79 22.60
CA ALA A 61 -9.35 7.09 22.06
C ALA A 61 -9.52 8.55 21.63
N ASN A 62 -8.86 9.48 22.31
CA ASN A 62 -8.91 10.91 22.00
C ASN A 62 -7.88 11.30 20.94
N VAL A 63 -6.75 10.60 20.88
CA VAL A 63 -5.77 10.74 19.78
C VAL A 63 -6.38 10.25 18.48
N GLY A 64 -7.00 9.07 18.46
CA GLY A 64 -7.69 8.51 17.29
C GLY A 64 -8.94 9.28 16.83
N ALA A 65 -9.42 10.21 17.63
CA ALA A 65 -10.51 11.13 17.26
C ALA A 65 -10.02 12.43 16.57
N LEU A 66 -8.70 12.62 16.43
CA LEU A 66 -8.14 13.75 15.69
C LEU A 66 -8.38 13.53 14.20
N ALA A 67 -8.82 14.58 13.52
CA ALA A 67 -8.91 14.57 12.07
C ALA A 67 -7.54 14.85 11.44
N ASP A 68 -7.30 14.30 10.25
CA ASP A 68 -6.11 14.62 9.46
C ASP A 68 -6.00 16.14 9.23
N GLY A 69 -4.79 16.66 9.34
CA GLY A 69 -4.47 18.07 9.25
C GLY A 69 -3.74 18.61 10.48
N ASN A 70 -3.76 19.92 10.66
CA ASN A 70 -3.06 20.56 11.77
C ASN A 70 -3.83 20.41 13.09
N ALA A 71 -3.20 19.80 14.08
CA ALA A 71 -3.68 19.75 15.46
C ALA A 71 -2.89 20.75 16.32
N THR A 72 -3.59 21.68 16.96
CA THR A 72 -2.96 22.63 17.87
C THR A 72 -3.10 22.15 19.30
N VAL A 73 -1.96 21.96 19.98
CA VAL A 73 -1.85 21.72 21.41
C VAL A 73 -1.55 23.03 22.10
N THR A 74 -2.29 23.35 23.15
CA THR A 74 -2.01 24.51 24.01
C THR A 74 -1.80 24.01 25.43
N ALA A 75 -0.69 24.39 26.05
CA ALA A 75 -0.42 24.15 27.45
C ALA A 75 -0.41 25.46 28.23
N SER A 76 -1.00 25.44 29.41
CA SER A 76 -1.05 26.59 30.31
C SER A 76 -0.79 26.18 31.76
N VAL A 77 -0.21 27.09 32.52
CA VAL A 77 0.04 26.94 33.94
C VAL A 77 -0.03 28.33 34.63
N ASN A 78 -0.46 28.35 35.87
CA ASN A 78 -0.35 29.54 36.72
C ASN A 78 0.81 29.36 37.71
N ASP A 79 1.51 30.44 38.04
CA ASP A 79 2.42 30.42 39.18
C ASP A 79 1.65 30.46 40.53
N VAL A 80 2.34 30.36 41.65
CA VAL A 80 1.70 30.39 42.95
C VAL A 80 1.05 31.75 43.30
N ALA A 81 1.41 32.82 42.61
CA ALA A 81 0.79 34.13 42.72
C ALA A 81 -0.48 34.26 41.84
N GLY A 82 -0.77 33.27 40.98
CA GLY A 82 -1.90 33.24 40.06
C GLY A 82 -1.62 33.86 38.69
N ASN A 83 -0.37 34.20 38.33
CA ASN A 83 -0.04 34.72 37.01
C ASN A 83 -0.04 33.60 35.99
N PRO A 84 -0.83 33.74 34.88
CA PRO A 84 -0.91 32.69 33.86
C PRO A 84 0.24 32.79 32.85
N THR A 85 0.67 31.66 32.36
CA THR A 85 1.48 31.55 31.15
C THR A 85 0.93 30.45 30.26
N SER A 86 1.11 30.58 28.95
CA SER A 86 0.67 29.57 27.98
C SER A 86 1.59 29.53 26.77
N VAL A 87 1.63 28.35 26.13
CA VAL A 87 2.36 28.11 24.88
C VAL A 87 1.54 27.17 24.01
N SER A 88 1.67 27.30 22.69
CA SER A 88 1.03 26.41 21.74
C SER A 88 2.07 25.78 20.80
N ARG A 89 1.80 24.55 20.38
CA ARG A 89 2.52 23.80 19.35
C ARG A 89 1.51 23.25 18.34
N VAL A 90 1.89 23.26 17.07
CA VAL A 90 1.12 22.59 16.01
C VAL A 90 1.84 21.29 15.67
N ALA A 91 1.11 20.18 15.63
CA ALA A 91 1.51 18.92 15.04
C ALA A 91 0.67 18.64 13.80
N LEU A 92 1.20 17.88 12.86
CA LEU A 92 0.42 17.33 11.77
C LEU A 92 -0.22 16.01 12.22
N VAL A 93 -1.47 15.78 11.88
CA VAL A 93 -2.13 14.48 11.97
C VAL A 93 -2.31 13.98 10.54
N ASP A 94 -1.81 12.80 10.26
CA ASP A 94 -1.99 12.10 9.00
C ASP A 94 -2.06 10.61 9.33
N ALA A 95 -3.27 10.16 9.65
CA ALA A 95 -3.55 8.79 10.06
C ALA A 95 -4.20 7.95 8.94
N THR A 96 -4.25 8.50 7.72
CA THR A 96 -4.88 7.84 6.57
C THR A 96 -3.82 7.15 5.70
N PRO A 97 -3.75 5.80 5.67
CA PRO A 97 -2.83 5.10 4.79
C PRO A 97 -3.11 5.36 3.31
N PRO A 98 -2.08 5.37 2.45
CA PRO A 98 -2.26 5.50 1.03
C PRO A 98 -3.02 4.28 0.46
N VAL A 99 -3.87 4.52 -0.57
CA VAL A 99 -4.59 3.47 -1.28
C VAL A 99 -3.91 3.21 -2.62
N VAL A 100 -3.48 1.97 -2.81
CA VAL A 100 -2.75 1.51 -4.00
C VAL A 100 -3.69 0.74 -4.93
N THR A 101 -3.59 0.98 -6.23
CA THR A 101 -4.21 0.14 -7.27
C THR A 101 -3.15 -0.43 -8.19
N ILE A 102 -3.42 -1.58 -8.81
CA ILE A 102 -2.58 -2.22 -9.81
C ILE A 102 -3.42 -2.48 -11.06
N ASN A 103 -2.96 -1.99 -12.20
CA ASN A 103 -3.57 -2.27 -13.50
C ASN A 103 -3.27 -3.73 -13.93
N PRO A 104 -4.11 -4.34 -14.77
CA PRO A 104 -3.78 -5.63 -15.37
C PRO A 104 -2.42 -5.61 -16.07
N VAL A 105 -1.58 -6.61 -15.79
CA VAL A 105 -0.30 -6.84 -16.46
C VAL A 105 -0.59 -7.59 -17.76
N ALA A 106 0.14 -7.30 -18.84
CA ALA A 106 -0.05 -7.92 -20.16
C ALA A 106 -1.52 -7.86 -20.65
N THR A 107 -2.31 -6.90 -20.17
CA THR A 107 -3.74 -6.64 -20.43
C THR A 107 -4.74 -7.56 -19.72
N ASP A 108 -4.38 -8.79 -19.37
CA ASP A 108 -5.28 -9.82 -18.81
C ASP A 108 -4.68 -10.59 -17.61
N ASN A 109 -3.50 -10.17 -17.13
CA ASN A 109 -2.71 -10.84 -16.09
C ASN A 109 -2.17 -12.21 -16.50
N VAL A 110 -2.14 -12.51 -17.82
CA VAL A 110 -1.54 -13.74 -18.35
C VAL A 110 -0.41 -13.37 -19.31
N ILE A 111 0.80 -13.83 -19.01
CA ILE A 111 1.97 -13.67 -19.86
C ILE A 111 2.05 -14.91 -20.76
N ASN A 112 1.70 -14.75 -22.02
CA ASN A 112 1.74 -15.77 -23.05
C ASN A 112 3.13 -15.85 -23.73
N THR A 113 3.33 -16.77 -24.68
CA THR A 113 4.62 -16.97 -25.38
C THR A 113 5.21 -15.71 -26.03
N PRO A 114 4.46 -14.88 -26.80
CA PRO A 114 4.97 -13.61 -27.31
C PRO A 114 5.38 -12.63 -26.24
N GLU A 115 4.57 -12.46 -25.18
CA GLU A 115 4.79 -11.51 -24.09
C GLU A 115 5.93 -11.94 -23.17
N HIS A 116 6.14 -13.25 -23.03
CA HIS A 116 7.22 -13.84 -22.23
C HIS A 116 8.63 -13.44 -22.71
N THR A 117 8.76 -13.06 -23.97
CA THR A 117 10.04 -12.63 -24.57
C THR A 117 10.22 -11.11 -24.58
N GLN A 118 9.25 -10.35 -24.05
CA GLN A 118 9.26 -8.90 -24.06
C GLN A 118 9.29 -8.32 -22.64
N ALA A 119 9.74 -7.07 -22.55
CA ALA A 119 9.61 -6.31 -21.32
C ALA A 119 8.13 -6.08 -21.00
N GLN A 120 7.76 -6.21 -19.72
CA GLN A 120 6.40 -5.95 -19.24
C GLN A 120 6.38 -4.68 -18.40
N ILE A 121 5.21 -4.04 -18.33
CA ILE A 121 4.99 -2.87 -17.47
C ILE A 121 4.00 -3.27 -16.38
N ILE A 122 4.39 -3.04 -15.14
CA ILE A 122 3.49 -3.09 -13.99
C ILE A 122 3.21 -1.65 -13.59
N SER A 123 1.95 -1.27 -13.53
CA SER A 123 1.55 0.11 -13.26
C SER A 123 0.26 0.20 -12.47
N GLY A 124 -0.03 1.39 -11.96
CA GLY A 124 -1.27 1.64 -11.23
C GLY A 124 -1.35 3.07 -10.73
N THR A 125 -2.19 3.29 -9.73
CA THR A 125 -2.36 4.59 -9.09
C THR A 125 -2.20 4.47 -7.58
N VAL A 126 -1.87 5.59 -6.95
CA VAL A 126 -1.85 5.75 -5.49
C VAL A 126 -2.60 7.03 -5.15
N THR A 127 -3.49 6.96 -4.17
CA THR A 127 -4.08 8.14 -3.52
C THR A 127 -3.61 8.20 -2.07
N GLY A 128 -3.49 9.41 -1.51
CA GLY A 128 -2.95 9.60 -0.16
C GLY A 128 -1.41 9.62 -0.07
N ALA A 129 -0.70 9.39 -1.17
CA ALA A 129 0.76 9.59 -1.26
C ALA A 129 1.09 10.83 -2.10
N GLN A 130 2.32 11.30 -2.03
CA GLN A 130 2.79 12.47 -2.76
C GLN A 130 3.77 12.08 -3.89
N ALA A 131 3.91 12.97 -4.86
CA ALA A 131 4.90 12.80 -5.92
C ALA A 131 6.30 12.63 -5.32
N GLY A 132 7.00 11.58 -5.76
CA GLY A 132 8.31 11.20 -5.28
C GLY A 132 8.30 10.14 -4.16
N ASP A 133 7.16 9.81 -3.58
CA ASP A 133 7.06 8.71 -2.62
C ASP A 133 7.37 7.38 -3.31
N ILE A 134 8.07 6.50 -2.57
CA ILE A 134 8.60 5.27 -3.15
C ILE A 134 7.51 4.20 -3.22
N VAL A 135 7.37 3.61 -4.42
CA VAL A 135 6.56 2.42 -4.67
C VAL A 135 7.48 1.21 -4.74
N THR A 136 7.28 0.24 -3.89
CA THR A 136 7.98 -1.05 -3.94
C THR A 136 7.07 -2.09 -4.57
N VAL A 137 7.57 -2.75 -5.62
CA VAL A 137 6.89 -3.83 -6.33
C VAL A 137 7.69 -5.11 -6.14
N THR A 138 7.08 -6.11 -5.51
CA THR A 138 7.69 -7.43 -5.34
C THR A 138 7.16 -8.38 -6.40
N LEU A 139 8.04 -8.93 -7.23
CA LEU A 139 7.74 -9.97 -8.21
C LEU A 139 8.75 -11.11 -8.04
N ASN A 140 8.26 -12.36 -7.92
CA ASN A 140 9.09 -13.55 -7.74
C ASN A 140 10.12 -13.40 -6.60
N ASN A 141 9.70 -12.84 -5.45
CA ASN A 141 10.51 -12.53 -4.26
C ASN A 141 11.68 -11.55 -4.51
N VAL A 142 11.61 -10.77 -5.57
CA VAL A 142 12.58 -9.69 -5.85
C VAL A 142 11.84 -8.35 -5.79
N ASP A 143 12.41 -7.42 -5.03
CA ASP A 143 11.87 -6.07 -4.89
C ASP A 143 12.46 -5.14 -5.96
N TYR A 144 11.57 -4.39 -6.59
CA TYR A 144 11.86 -3.32 -7.52
C TYR A 144 11.23 -2.03 -7.00
N THR A 145 11.86 -0.91 -7.25
CA THR A 145 11.34 0.38 -6.80
C THR A 145 11.06 1.31 -7.97
N THR A 146 10.02 2.11 -7.82
CA THR A 146 9.69 3.25 -8.68
C THR A 146 9.14 4.37 -7.78
N VAL A 147 8.63 5.45 -8.34
CA VAL A 147 8.07 6.56 -7.57
C VAL A 147 6.69 6.94 -8.09
N VAL A 148 5.90 7.55 -7.20
CA VAL A 148 4.62 8.17 -7.54
C VAL A 148 4.89 9.45 -8.33
N ASP A 149 4.18 9.66 -9.45
CA ASP A 149 4.25 10.88 -10.24
C ASP A 149 3.33 12.00 -9.68
N ALA A 150 3.37 13.19 -10.30
CA ALA A 150 2.56 14.33 -9.87
C ALA A 150 1.04 14.13 -10.02
N SER A 151 0.60 13.11 -10.76
CA SER A 151 -0.81 12.76 -10.98
C SER A 151 -1.26 11.56 -10.13
N GLY A 152 -0.38 11.05 -9.25
CA GLY A 152 -0.66 9.88 -8.43
C GLY A 152 -0.51 8.55 -9.18
N ASN A 153 0.10 8.53 -10.37
CA ASN A 153 0.38 7.28 -11.08
C ASN A 153 1.77 6.77 -10.73
N TRP A 154 1.96 5.47 -10.92
CA TRP A 154 3.26 4.82 -10.84
C TRP A 154 3.41 3.79 -11.95
N SER A 155 4.64 3.53 -12.36
CA SER A 155 4.95 2.58 -13.41
C SER A 155 6.34 1.99 -13.20
N LEU A 156 6.46 0.68 -13.36
CA LEU A 156 7.70 -0.09 -13.29
C LEU A 156 7.87 -0.89 -14.56
N GLY A 157 8.99 -0.70 -15.27
CA GLY A 157 9.39 -1.57 -16.37
C GLY A 157 10.11 -2.82 -15.87
N VAL A 158 9.57 -4.00 -16.16
CA VAL A 158 10.20 -5.29 -15.89
C VAL A 158 10.95 -5.72 -17.15
N PRO A 159 12.30 -5.85 -17.13
CA PRO A 159 13.06 -6.19 -18.31
C PRO A 159 12.69 -7.57 -18.90
N ALA A 160 12.80 -7.73 -20.23
CA ALA A 160 12.54 -9.00 -20.91
C ALA A 160 13.35 -10.18 -20.34
N SER A 161 14.58 -9.91 -19.87
CA SER A 161 15.41 -10.95 -19.24
C SER A 161 14.86 -11.48 -17.91
N VAL A 162 14.12 -10.66 -17.17
CA VAL A 162 13.42 -11.07 -15.94
C VAL A 162 12.18 -11.86 -16.32
N VAL A 163 11.37 -11.34 -17.27
CA VAL A 163 10.13 -11.99 -17.72
C VAL A 163 10.41 -13.38 -18.30
N SER A 164 11.43 -13.51 -19.16
CA SER A 164 11.83 -14.80 -19.78
C SER A 164 12.44 -15.79 -18.80
N GLY A 165 12.84 -15.35 -17.62
CA GLY A 165 13.30 -16.21 -16.53
C GLY A 165 12.18 -16.82 -15.69
N LEU A 166 10.94 -16.37 -15.86
CA LEU A 166 9.77 -16.92 -15.15
C LEU A 166 9.34 -18.22 -15.85
N VAL A 167 9.17 -19.31 -15.13
CA VAL A 167 8.62 -20.55 -15.67
C VAL A 167 7.09 -20.50 -15.68
N ASP A 168 6.43 -21.40 -16.42
CA ASP A 168 4.96 -21.50 -16.37
C ASP A 168 4.48 -21.69 -14.94
N GLY A 169 3.53 -20.86 -14.51
CA GLY A 169 3.04 -20.83 -13.14
C GLY A 169 2.39 -19.50 -12.73
N SER A 170 2.01 -19.39 -11.48
CA SER A 170 1.36 -18.21 -10.90
C SER A 170 2.34 -17.44 -10.03
N TYR A 171 2.41 -16.13 -10.24
CA TYR A 171 3.31 -15.21 -9.54
C TYR A 171 2.49 -14.10 -8.86
N PRO A 172 2.50 -14.02 -7.53
CA PRO A 172 1.95 -12.86 -6.84
C PRO A 172 2.82 -11.63 -7.16
N VAL A 173 2.17 -10.55 -7.54
CA VAL A 173 2.75 -9.21 -7.63
C VAL A 173 2.22 -8.42 -6.47
N SER A 174 3.07 -8.07 -5.51
CA SER A 174 2.71 -7.23 -4.37
C SER A 174 3.27 -5.83 -4.56
N VAL A 175 2.46 -4.84 -4.26
CA VAL A 175 2.85 -3.42 -4.35
C VAL A 175 2.60 -2.77 -3.02
N SER A 176 3.57 -2.02 -2.51
CA SER A 176 3.45 -1.23 -1.29
C SER A 176 3.98 0.18 -1.48
N VAL A 177 3.37 1.11 -0.77
CA VAL A 177 3.77 2.52 -0.70
C VAL A 177 3.72 2.95 0.75
N THR A 178 4.71 3.71 1.18
CA THR A 178 4.71 4.39 2.48
C THR A 178 4.70 5.88 2.22
N ASP A 179 3.75 6.60 2.83
CA ASP A 179 3.67 8.04 2.74
C ASP A 179 4.69 8.74 3.66
N ARG A 180 4.69 10.08 3.66
CA ARG A 180 5.63 10.87 4.47
C ARG A 180 5.35 10.84 5.96
N ALA A 181 4.14 10.48 6.35
CA ALA A 181 3.78 10.29 7.76
C ALA A 181 4.17 8.90 8.27
N GLY A 182 4.62 8.00 7.39
CA GLY A 182 4.98 6.62 7.73
C GLY A 182 3.81 5.63 7.64
N ASN A 183 2.63 6.05 7.12
CA ASN A 183 1.54 5.12 6.89
C ASN A 183 1.80 4.30 5.64
N SER A 184 1.51 2.99 5.69
CA SER A 184 1.75 2.09 4.57
C SER A 184 0.44 1.55 4.00
N GLY A 185 0.31 1.63 2.67
CA GLY A 185 -0.74 0.99 1.89
C GLY A 185 -0.16 -0.09 0.99
N SER A 186 -0.93 -1.14 0.73
CA SER A 186 -0.49 -2.23 -0.15
C SER A 186 -1.65 -2.85 -0.91
N GLN A 187 -1.31 -3.45 -2.05
CA GLN A 187 -2.23 -4.21 -2.89
C GLN A 187 -1.46 -5.35 -3.57
N SER A 188 -2.16 -6.43 -3.96
CA SER A 188 -1.57 -7.51 -4.73
C SER A 188 -2.51 -8.00 -5.83
N LEU A 189 -1.91 -8.54 -6.89
CA LEU A 189 -2.60 -9.30 -7.92
C LEU A 189 -1.77 -10.54 -8.28
N THR A 190 -2.35 -11.50 -8.97
CA THR A 190 -1.63 -12.67 -9.47
C THR A 190 -1.46 -12.55 -10.98
N VAL A 191 -0.21 -12.71 -11.45
CA VAL A 191 0.14 -12.85 -12.85
C VAL A 191 0.41 -14.33 -13.13
N THR A 192 -0.16 -14.85 -14.21
CA THR A 192 0.09 -16.25 -14.64
C THR A 192 0.97 -16.24 -15.86
N VAL A 193 2.06 -17.00 -15.84
CA VAL A 193 2.87 -17.28 -17.03
C VAL A 193 2.37 -18.60 -17.61
N ASN A 194 1.97 -18.57 -18.89
CA ASN A 194 1.52 -19.75 -19.63
C ASN A 194 2.03 -19.68 -21.08
N THR A 195 3.13 -20.36 -21.32
CA THR A 195 3.79 -20.43 -22.64
C THR A 195 3.46 -21.72 -23.39
N ALA A 196 2.70 -22.64 -22.79
CA ALA A 196 2.36 -23.91 -23.39
C ALA A 196 1.40 -23.71 -24.58
N ALA A 197 1.81 -24.17 -25.74
CA ALA A 197 0.95 -24.19 -26.92
C ALA A 197 -0.12 -25.28 -26.80
N PRO A 198 -1.35 -25.05 -27.29
CA PRO A 198 -2.35 -26.10 -27.35
C PRO A 198 -1.90 -27.24 -28.28
N LEU A 199 -2.14 -28.47 -27.87
CA LEU A 199 -1.86 -29.64 -28.71
C LEU A 199 -3.02 -29.81 -29.69
N ILE A 200 -2.68 -29.86 -30.97
CA ILE A 200 -3.64 -30.16 -32.04
C ILE A 200 -3.27 -31.55 -32.60
N GLY A 201 -4.20 -32.47 -32.50
CA GLY A 201 -4.11 -33.76 -33.14
C GLY A 201 -5.07 -33.87 -34.30
N ILE A 202 -4.63 -34.38 -35.43
CA ILE A 202 -5.51 -34.72 -36.55
C ILE A 202 -5.61 -36.27 -36.53
N ASN A 203 -6.87 -36.76 -36.41
CA ASN A 203 -7.11 -38.17 -36.48
C ASN A 203 -6.93 -38.67 -37.92
N THR A 204 -6.57 -39.93 -38.04
CA THR A 204 -6.44 -40.62 -39.32
C THR A 204 -7.69 -40.39 -40.21
N ILE A 205 -7.48 -39.92 -41.43
CA ILE A 205 -8.53 -39.74 -42.42
C ILE A 205 -8.77 -41.06 -43.14
N ALA A 206 -10.04 -41.45 -43.34
CA ALA A 206 -10.43 -42.70 -44.01
C ALA A 206 -9.83 -43.98 -43.40
N GLY A 207 -9.35 -43.89 -42.13
CA GLY A 207 -8.81 -45.03 -41.39
C GLY A 207 -7.34 -45.37 -41.62
N ASP A 208 -6.76 -44.94 -42.75
CA ASP A 208 -5.37 -45.21 -43.12
C ASP A 208 -4.61 -44.02 -43.76
N ASP A 209 -5.24 -42.81 -43.71
CA ASP A 209 -4.77 -41.58 -44.36
C ASP A 209 -4.77 -41.64 -45.92
N VAL A 210 -5.40 -42.67 -46.51
CA VAL A 210 -5.53 -42.83 -47.96
C VAL A 210 -6.98 -42.86 -48.34
N ILE A 211 -7.44 -41.88 -49.13
CA ILE A 211 -8.81 -41.85 -49.66
C ILE A 211 -8.85 -42.72 -50.92
N ASN A 212 -9.32 -43.93 -50.79
CA ASN A 212 -9.45 -44.87 -51.89
C ASN A 212 -10.79 -44.71 -52.70
N ALA A 213 -11.01 -45.48 -53.75
CA ALA A 213 -12.15 -45.33 -54.62
C ALA A 213 -13.51 -45.59 -53.96
N SER A 214 -13.55 -46.44 -52.90
CA SER A 214 -14.78 -46.71 -52.15
C SER A 214 -15.11 -45.60 -51.12
N GLU A 215 -14.11 -44.83 -50.71
CA GLU A 215 -14.21 -43.72 -49.77
C GLU A 215 -14.53 -42.38 -50.46
N LYS A 216 -14.39 -42.29 -51.79
CA LYS A 216 -14.76 -41.16 -52.62
C LYS A 216 -16.29 -40.97 -52.82
N GLY A 217 -17.12 -41.57 -51.96
CA GLY A 217 -18.56 -41.37 -52.00
C GLY A 217 -18.99 -39.91 -51.70
N PRO A 218 -20.28 -39.56 -51.85
CA PRO A 218 -20.75 -38.18 -51.64
C PRO A 218 -20.32 -37.73 -50.24
N MET A 219 -19.65 -36.58 -50.19
CA MET A 219 -18.98 -36.00 -48.98
C MET A 219 -19.72 -36.28 -47.69
N SER A 220 -19.27 -37.28 -46.94
CA SER A 220 -19.61 -37.41 -45.55
C SER A 220 -18.90 -36.27 -44.80
N ARG A 221 -19.64 -35.50 -44.04
CA ARG A 221 -19.07 -34.43 -43.18
C ARG A 221 -17.95 -35.03 -42.40
N LEU A 222 -16.77 -34.38 -42.44
CA LEU A 222 -15.71 -34.64 -41.46
C LEU A 222 -16.33 -34.52 -40.05
N PRO A 223 -16.15 -35.50 -39.18
CA PRO A 223 -16.57 -35.35 -37.81
C PRO A 223 -15.89 -34.11 -37.23
N ALA A 224 -16.66 -33.25 -36.63
CA ALA A 224 -16.11 -32.07 -35.94
C ALA A 224 -14.99 -32.52 -34.99
N PRO A 225 -13.84 -31.85 -35.01
CA PRO A 225 -12.78 -32.19 -34.06
C PRO A 225 -13.36 -32.10 -32.64
N ALA A 226 -13.17 -33.15 -31.85
CA ALA A 226 -13.44 -33.09 -30.41
C ALA A 226 -12.41 -32.14 -29.81
N ILE A 227 -12.77 -30.87 -29.70
CA ILE A 227 -11.98 -29.92 -28.90
C ILE A 227 -12.20 -30.30 -27.45
N SER A 228 -11.28 -31.08 -26.91
CA SER A 228 -11.20 -31.25 -25.46
C SER A 228 -10.65 -29.98 -24.88
N LEU A 229 -11.52 -29.05 -24.54
CA LEU A 229 -11.17 -27.88 -23.75
C LEU A 229 -10.92 -28.36 -22.33
N LEU A 230 -9.68 -28.59 -21.96
CA LEU A 230 -9.30 -28.73 -20.56
C LEU A 230 -9.49 -27.36 -19.91
N ILE A 231 -10.66 -27.15 -19.33
CA ILE A 231 -10.92 -26.03 -18.45
C ILE A 231 -10.21 -26.39 -17.13
N PRO A 232 -9.21 -25.59 -16.68
CA PRO A 232 -8.66 -25.79 -15.36
C PRO A 232 -9.75 -25.58 -14.32
N PRO A 233 -9.73 -26.27 -13.17
CA PRO A 233 -10.71 -26.06 -12.12
C PRO A 233 -10.61 -24.62 -11.63
N SER A 234 -11.79 -23.98 -11.52
CA SER A 234 -11.93 -22.65 -10.90
C SER A 234 -11.46 -22.70 -9.45
N PRO A 235 -10.91 -21.57 -8.93
CA PRO A 235 -10.43 -21.46 -7.56
C PRO A 235 -11.52 -21.61 -6.52
#